data_43a0734d86852ba3db5cecac4d4f82db
#
_entry.id   43a0734d86852ba3db5cecac4d4f82db
#
_cell.length_a   1.000
_cell.length_b   1.000
_cell.length_c   1.000
_cell.angle_alpha   90.00
_cell.angle_beta   90.00
_cell.angle_gamma   90.00
#
_symmetry.space_group_name_H-M   'P 1'
#
loop_
_entity.id
_entity.type
_entity.pdbx_description
1 polymer ?
#
loop_
_entity_poly.entity_id
_entity_poly.type
_entity_poly.pdbx_seq_one_letter_code
_entity_poly.pdbx_strand_id
1 'polypeptide(L)'
;MVIDGIYYALALTAGGAAVWYLSRPSFSIPLFLLAVFCLYFFRDPERVPPEGPVAVSPADGKVVAILTDSAASTRVSIFLNIFDVHVNRAPIAGNIKKVEYTKGQFLVASREIASSRNERNTVTIEGDGTSVGFAQIAGLIARRIVFYKKPGDQVAKGERVGLIKFGSRVDVFLGPEWEIAVKMGERVAGGSTILARRRQA
;
A
#
# COMPACT_ATOMS: atom_id res chain seq x y z
N MET A 1 13.05 6.97 0.87
CA MET A 1 11.99 7.95 1.17
C MET A 1 11.33 8.41 -0.11
N VAL A 2 10.01 8.60 -0.12
CA VAL A 2 9.28 9.11 -1.29
C VAL A 2 9.56 10.60 -1.43
N ILE A 3 9.86 11.05 -2.66
CA ILE A 3 10.29 12.45 -2.94
C ILE A 3 9.23 13.49 -2.53
N ASP A 4 7.95 13.15 -2.64
CA ASP A 4 6.83 14.00 -2.18
C ASP A 4 6.99 14.43 -0.72
N GLY A 5 7.45 13.51 0.16
CA GLY A 5 7.66 13.79 1.58
C GLY A 5 8.74 14.84 1.82
N ILE A 6 9.77 14.87 0.99
CA ILE A 6 10.84 15.87 1.04
C ILE A 6 10.26 17.23 0.65
N TYR A 7 9.53 17.31 -0.45
CA TYR A 7 8.94 18.58 -0.90
C TYR A 7 7.96 19.17 0.12
N TYR A 8 7.08 18.33 0.69
CA TYR A 8 6.15 18.80 1.74
C TYR A 8 6.89 19.25 2.99
N ALA A 9 7.91 18.51 3.43
CA ALA A 9 8.69 18.89 4.60
C ALA A 9 9.45 20.20 4.38
N LEU A 10 10.07 20.39 3.22
CA LEU A 10 10.77 21.63 2.87
C LEU A 10 9.81 22.83 2.82
N ALA A 11 8.65 22.69 2.17
CA ALA A 11 7.65 23.75 2.11
C ALA A 11 7.13 24.14 3.50
N LEU A 12 6.83 23.14 4.35
CA LEU A 12 6.37 23.36 5.73
C LEU A 12 7.46 23.98 6.60
N THR A 13 8.72 23.57 6.43
CA THR A 13 9.87 24.15 7.14
C THR A 13 10.09 25.60 6.74
N ALA A 14 10.03 25.91 5.45
CA ALA A 14 10.16 27.28 4.95
C ALA A 14 9.01 28.17 5.46
N GLY A 15 7.77 27.68 5.41
CA GLY A 15 6.60 28.38 5.98
C GLY A 15 6.75 28.60 7.48
N GLY A 16 7.21 27.57 8.22
CA GLY A 16 7.49 27.66 9.65
C GLY A 16 8.55 28.72 9.98
N ALA A 17 9.65 28.78 9.20
CA ALA A 17 10.69 29.78 9.36
C ALA A 17 10.18 31.21 9.08
N ALA A 18 9.35 31.37 8.04
CA ALA A 18 8.71 32.66 7.75
C ALA A 18 7.78 33.11 8.90
N VAL A 19 6.95 32.22 9.43
CA VAL A 19 6.08 32.52 10.58
C VAL A 19 6.90 32.84 11.83
N TRP A 20 8.00 32.13 12.06
CA TRP A 20 8.92 32.40 13.17
C TRP A 20 9.49 33.82 13.09
N TYR A 21 9.90 34.25 11.89
CA TYR A 21 10.50 35.55 11.68
C TYR A 21 9.49 36.71 11.70
N LEU A 22 8.29 36.51 11.12
CA LEU A 22 7.29 37.55 10.93
C LEU A 22 6.25 37.65 12.06
N SER A 23 6.17 36.67 12.95
CA SER A 23 5.14 36.59 13.96
C SER A 23 5.70 36.04 15.29
N ARG A 24 4.83 35.43 16.11
CA ARG A 24 5.25 34.77 17.35
C ARG A 24 5.84 33.39 17.07
N PRO A 25 7.03 33.06 17.59
CA PRO A 25 7.68 31.76 17.36
C PRO A 25 6.80 30.55 17.66
N SER A 26 5.90 30.66 18.65
CA SER A 26 4.98 29.56 19.00
C SER A 26 4.05 29.12 17.86
N PHE A 27 3.73 30.00 16.92
CA PHE A 27 2.86 29.67 15.79
C PHE A 27 3.57 28.85 14.70
N SER A 28 4.91 28.82 14.70
CA SER A 28 5.70 28.00 13.77
C SER A 28 5.78 26.53 14.19
N ILE A 29 5.60 26.23 15.50
CA ILE A 29 5.74 24.86 16.05
C ILE A 29 4.85 23.84 15.32
N PRO A 30 3.55 24.09 15.07
CA PRO A 30 2.71 23.14 14.33
C PRO A 30 3.23 22.82 12.93
N LEU A 31 3.82 23.80 12.23
CA LEU A 31 4.38 23.61 10.88
C LEU A 31 5.62 22.72 10.92
N PHE A 32 6.50 22.90 11.89
CA PHE A 32 7.68 22.03 12.05
C PHE A 32 7.27 20.60 12.45
N LEU A 33 6.31 20.45 13.35
CA LEU A 33 5.76 19.12 13.70
C LEU A 33 5.15 18.43 12.49
N LEU A 34 4.42 19.17 11.65
CA LEU A 34 3.85 18.63 10.42
C LEU A 34 4.93 18.27 9.39
N ALA A 35 6.01 19.05 9.30
CA ALA A 35 7.16 18.71 8.46
C ALA A 35 7.80 17.39 8.88
N VAL A 36 8.04 17.19 10.19
CA VAL A 36 8.56 15.94 10.74
C VAL A 36 7.59 14.78 10.46
N PHE A 37 6.29 15.00 10.64
CA PHE A 37 5.27 14.00 10.32
C PHE A 37 5.28 13.63 8.82
N CYS A 38 5.45 14.59 7.91
CA CYS A 38 5.57 14.29 6.48
C CYS A 38 6.78 13.41 6.17
N LEU A 39 7.94 13.67 6.76
CA LEU A 39 9.12 12.82 6.61
C LEU A 39 8.87 11.40 7.14
N TYR A 40 8.21 11.29 8.29
CA TYR A 40 7.85 10.01 8.86
C TYR A 40 6.83 9.26 8.00
N PHE A 41 5.77 9.92 7.54
CA PHE A 41 4.70 9.33 6.75
C PHE A 41 5.21 8.81 5.38
N PHE A 42 6.05 9.58 4.70
CA PHE A 42 6.61 9.24 3.40
C PHE A 42 7.91 8.42 3.48
N ARG A 43 8.22 7.86 4.67
CA ARG A 43 9.36 6.96 4.80
C ARG A 43 9.18 5.71 3.94
N ASP A 44 10.27 5.20 3.44
CA ASP A 44 10.31 4.01 2.59
C ASP A 44 11.54 3.17 2.96
N PRO A 45 11.42 2.32 3.97
CA PRO A 45 12.52 1.47 4.41
C PRO A 45 12.87 0.43 3.35
N GLU A 46 14.14 0.07 3.27
CA GLU A 46 14.55 -1.08 2.47
C GLU A 46 13.95 -2.36 3.03
N ARG A 47 13.56 -3.26 2.12
CA ARG A 47 12.96 -4.55 2.45
C ARG A 47 13.62 -5.64 1.65
N VAL A 48 13.91 -6.76 2.29
CA VAL A 48 14.44 -7.96 1.65
C VAL A 48 13.26 -8.94 1.49
N PRO A 49 12.81 -9.20 0.26
CA PRO A 49 11.74 -10.17 0.02
C PRO A 49 12.23 -11.59 0.34
N PRO A 50 11.40 -12.42 0.98
CA PRO A 50 11.72 -13.83 1.21
C PRO A 50 11.85 -14.57 -0.12
N GLU A 51 12.76 -15.53 -0.18
CA GLU A 51 12.96 -16.39 -1.35
C GLU A 51 11.84 -17.44 -1.48
N GLY A 52 11.84 -18.13 -2.64
CA GLY A 52 10.93 -19.23 -2.93
C GLY A 52 9.57 -18.81 -3.51
N PRO A 53 8.66 -19.79 -3.70
CA PRO A 53 7.37 -19.61 -4.34
C PRO A 53 6.33 -19.03 -3.34
N VAL A 54 6.54 -17.78 -2.94
CA VAL A 54 5.71 -17.08 -1.94
C VAL A 54 5.20 -15.75 -2.50
N ALA A 55 3.98 -15.38 -2.11
CA ALA A 55 3.43 -14.06 -2.30
C ALA A 55 3.66 -13.23 -1.03
N VAL A 56 4.27 -12.05 -1.18
CA VAL A 56 4.54 -11.14 -0.06
C VAL A 56 3.45 -10.08 0.06
N SER A 57 3.33 -9.49 1.26
CA SER A 57 2.42 -8.37 1.48
C SER A 57 2.75 -7.21 0.55
N PRO A 58 1.79 -6.66 -0.22
CA PRO A 58 2.01 -5.45 -1.01
C PRO A 58 2.00 -4.17 -0.18
N ALA A 59 1.67 -4.23 1.12
CA ALA A 59 1.56 -3.07 1.99
C ALA A 59 1.91 -3.40 3.44
N ASP A 60 2.33 -2.37 4.19
CA ASP A 60 2.36 -2.42 5.64
C ASP A 60 0.94 -2.25 6.19
N GLY A 61 0.64 -2.87 7.32
CA GLY A 61 -0.65 -2.67 7.98
C GLY A 61 -1.13 -3.85 8.81
N LYS A 62 -2.44 -3.87 9.03
CA LYS A 62 -3.13 -4.94 9.78
C LYS A 62 -4.07 -5.71 8.86
N VAL A 63 -4.00 -7.04 8.88
CA VAL A 63 -4.97 -7.91 8.18
C VAL A 63 -6.35 -7.73 8.83
N VAL A 64 -7.31 -7.19 8.08
CA VAL A 64 -8.66 -6.88 8.57
C VAL A 64 -9.73 -7.81 8.01
N ALA A 65 -9.44 -8.55 6.94
CA ALA A 65 -10.31 -9.59 6.43
C ALA A 65 -9.51 -10.64 5.67
N ILE A 66 -9.96 -11.88 5.76
CA ILE A 66 -9.55 -13.00 4.90
C ILE A 66 -10.87 -13.67 4.47
N LEU A 67 -11.23 -13.51 3.20
CA LEU A 67 -12.50 -13.94 2.65
C LEU A 67 -12.26 -14.84 1.44
N THR A 68 -12.83 -16.03 1.48
CA THR A 68 -12.85 -16.93 0.33
C THR A 68 -14.18 -16.72 -0.39
N ASP A 69 -14.15 -15.98 -1.50
CA ASP A 69 -15.38 -15.59 -2.24
C ASP A 69 -15.93 -16.73 -3.11
N SER A 70 -15.10 -17.73 -3.39
CA SER A 70 -15.47 -18.95 -4.13
C SER A 70 -14.38 -19.99 -3.91
N ALA A 71 -14.58 -21.23 -4.37
CA ALA A 71 -13.52 -22.26 -4.39
C ALA A 71 -12.30 -21.83 -5.24
N ALA A 72 -12.39 -20.71 -5.96
CA ALA A 72 -11.38 -20.25 -6.91
C ALA A 72 -10.51 -19.07 -6.42
N SER A 73 -10.89 -18.31 -5.38
CA SER A 73 -10.06 -17.20 -4.93
C SER A 73 -10.25 -16.84 -3.45
N THR A 74 -9.16 -16.42 -2.82
CA THR A 74 -9.14 -15.86 -1.47
C THR A 74 -8.69 -14.43 -1.50
N ARG A 75 -9.45 -13.53 -0.88
CA ARG A 75 -9.08 -12.13 -0.70
C ARG A 75 -8.50 -11.92 0.71
N VAL A 76 -7.30 -11.38 0.77
CA VAL A 76 -6.66 -10.89 2.00
C VAL A 76 -6.67 -9.37 1.97
N SER A 77 -7.24 -8.75 2.99
CA SER A 77 -7.39 -7.29 3.08
C SER A 77 -6.52 -6.71 4.18
N ILE A 78 -5.72 -5.72 3.83
CA ILE A 78 -4.74 -5.08 4.71
C ILE A 78 -5.14 -3.62 4.87
N PHE A 79 -5.38 -3.18 6.09
CA PHE A 79 -5.66 -1.79 6.44
C PHE A 79 -4.37 -1.09 6.86
N LEU A 80 -4.08 0.03 6.21
CA LEU A 80 -2.94 0.89 6.51
C LEU A 80 -3.44 2.10 7.31
N ASN A 81 -3.01 2.23 8.56
CA ASN A 81 -3.25 3.46 9.32
C ASN A 81 -2.20 4.53 8.99
N ILE A 82 -2.39 5.77 9.44
CA ILE A 82 -1.50 6.90 9.12
C ILE A 82 -0.04 6.74 9.60
N PHE A 83 0.24 5.80 10.47
CA PHE A 83 1.59 5.50 10.98
C PHE A 83 2.27 4.35 10.24
N ASP A 84 1.55 3.63 9.37
CA ASP A 84 2.13 2.57 8.56
C ASP A 84 2.89 3.14 7.34
N VAL A 85 3.75 2.35 6.71
CA VAL A 85 4.39 2.72 5.45
C VAL A 85 3.37 2.61 4.32
N HIS A 86 3.22 3.67 3.52
CA HIS A 86 2.20 3.76 2.48
C HIS A 86 2.71 3.42 1.08
N VAL A 87 3.99 3.05 0.96
CA VAL A 87 4.56 2.54 -0.31
C VAL A 87 4.05 1.13 -0.54
N ASN A 88 3.49 0.91 -1.73
CA ASN A 88 3.01 -0.41 -2.15
C ASN A 88 4.07 -1.14 -2.99
N ARG A 89 4.11 -2.45 -2.84
CA ARG A 89 5.11 -3.34 -3.44
C ARG A 89 4.46 -4.49 -4.20
N ALA A 90 5.14 -5.01 -5.21
CA ALA A 90 4.68 -6.16 -5.97
C ALA A 90 4.62 -7.42 -5.08
N PRO A 91 3.48 -8.12 -4.99
CA PRO A 91 3.36 -9.32 -4.18
C PRO A 91 4.14 -10.51 -4.72
N ILE A 92 4.30 -10.62 -6.03
CA ILE A 92 5.10 -11.65 -6.72
C ILE A 92 5.97 -10.99 -7.80
N ALA A 93 6.98 -11.69 -8.29
CA ALA A 93 7.69 -11.31 -9.50
C ALA A 93 6.83 -11.68 -10.72
N GLY A 94 6.94 -10.90 -11.81
CA GLY A 94 6.23 -11.19 -13.05
C GLY A 94 5.98 -9.96 -13.91
N ASN A 95 5.07 -10.11 -14.86
CA ASN A 95 4.64 -9.03 -15.75
C ASN A 95 3.33 -8.42 -15.25
N ILE A 96 3.23 -7.10 -15.27
CA ILE A 96 1.96 -6.40 -15.07
C ILE A 96 1.04 -6.72 -16.25
N LYS A 97 0.03 -7.55 -16.03
CA LYS A 97 -0.93 -7.94 -17.07
C LYS A 97 -2.00 -6.89 -17.30
N LYS A 98 -2.51 -6.34 -16.19
CA LYS A 98 -3.65 -5.44 -16.21
C LYS A 98 -3.54 -4.39 -15.12
N VAL A 99 -3.98 -3.17 -15.44
CA VAL A 99 -4.14 -2.07 -14.50
C VAL A 99 -5.51 -1.45 -14.77
N GLU A 100 -6.40 -1.47 -13.79
CA GLU A 100 -7.76 -0.95 -13.90
C GLU A 100 -8.05 0.05 -12.79
N TYR A 101 -8.22 1.29 -13.19
CA TYR A 101 -8.63 2.35 -12.27
C TYR A 101 -10.16 2.49 -12.28
N THR A 102 -10.77 2.42 -11.10
CA THR A 102 -12.21 2.58 -10.91
C THR A 102 -12.46 3.76 -10.00
N LYS A 103 -13.14 4.79 -10.51
CA LYS A 103 -13.63 5.91 -9.70
C LYS A 103 -14.63 5.40 -8.67
N GLY A 104 -14.65 6.01 -7.48
CA GLY A 104 -15.53 5.58 -6.41
C GLY A 104 -15.66 6.60 -5.29
N GLN A 105 -16.17 6.14 -4.15
CA GLN A 105 -16.35 6.91 -2.93
C GLN A 105 -15.06 6.94 -2.10
N PHE A 106 -15.09 7.69 -1.00
CA PHE A 106 -14.01 7.78 -0.02
C PHE A 106 -14.53 7.43 1.38
N LEU A 107 -15.00 6.20 1.54
CA LEU A 107 -15.46 5.66 2.82
C LEU A 107 -14.27 5.26 3.70
N VAL A 108 -14.53 5.04 5.00
CA VAL A 108 -13.51 4.57 5.94
C VAL A 108 -12.94 3.23 5.47
N ALA A 109 -11.64 3.20 5.15
CA ALA A 109 -10.98 2.07 4.49
C ALA A 109 -10.96 0.77 5.31
N SER A 110 -11.11 0.84 6.64
CA SER A 110 -11.20 -0.35 7.50
C SER A 110 -12.53 -1.09 7.38
N ARG A 111 -13.57 -0.47 6.80
CA ARG A 111 -14.89 -1.10 6.60
C ARG A 111 -14.88 -1.97 5.34
N GLU A 112 -15.57 -3.11 5.38
CA GLU A 112 -15.65 -4.05 4.25
C GLU A 112 -16.23 -3.40 2.99
N ILE A 113 -17.23 -2.54 3.13
CA ILE A 113 -17.87 -1.82 2.02
C ILE A 113 -16.88 -0.98 1.18
N ALA A 114 -15.73 -0.59 1.76
CA ALA A 114 -14.72 0.19 1.06
C ALA A 114 -14.10 -0.59 -0.10
N SER A 115 -13.98 -1.91 0.00
CA SER A 115 -13.43 -2.77 -1.07
C SER A 115 -14.25 -2.69 -2.37
N SER A 116 -15.56 -2.50 -2.26
CA SER A 116 -16.46 -2.46 -3.43
C SER A 116 -16.82 -1.05 -3.89
N ARG A 117 -16.90 -0.07 -2.98
CA ARG A 117 -17.42 1.28 -3.29
C ARG A 117 -16.36 2.36 -3.40
N ASN A 118 -15.20 2.19 -2.76
CA ASN A 118 -14.16 3.23 -2.81
C ASN A 118 -13.43 3.24 -4.15
N GLU A 119 -12.89 4.41 -4.44
CA GLU A 119 -11.94 4.60 -5.53
C GLU A 119 -10.77 3.64 -5.38
N ARG A 120 -10.44 2.92 -6.45
CA ARG A 120 -9.42 1.87 -6.43
C ARG A 120 -8.67 1.73 -7.74
N ASN A 121 -7.45 1.23 -7.63
CA ASN A 121 -6.62 0.81 -8.73
C ASN A 121 -6.31 -0.69 -8.56
N THR A 122 -6.86 -1.52 -9.43
CA THR A 122 -6.68 -2.98 -9.42
C THR A 122 -5.60 -3.37 -10.40
N VAL A 123 -4.62 -4.14 -9.93
CA VAL A 123 -3.46 -4.58 -10.70
C VAL A 123 -3.40 -6.09 -10.67
N THR A 124 -3.12 -6.69 -11.82
CA THR A 124 -2.86 -8.13 -11.96
C THR A 124 -1.43 -8.34 -12.42
N ILE A 125 -0.69 -9.19 -11.69
CA ILE A 125 0.68 -9.62 -12.03
C ILE A 125 0.64 -11.10 -12.38
N GLU A 126 1.23 -11.45 -13.52
CA GLU A 126 1.41 -12.83 -13.97
C GLU A 126 2.89 -13.20 -13.95
N GLY A 127 3.25 -14.30 -13.29
CA GLY A 127 4.63 -14.81 -13.21
C GLY A 127 4.66 -16.25 -12.74
N ASP A 128 5.63 -17.02 -13.23
CA ASP A 128 5.87 -18.43 -12.86
C ASP A 128 4.63 -19.31 -12.95
N GLY A 129 3.77 -19.10 -13.97
CA GLY A 129 2.55 -19.87 -14.18
C GLY A 129 1.46 -19.65 -13.15
N THR A 130 1.45 -18.52 -12.45
CA THR A 130 0.39 -18.08 -11.53
C THR A 130 0.04 -16.61 -11.76
N SER A 131 -1.08 -16.20 -11.22
CA SER A 131 -1.55 -14.81 -11.28
C SER A 131 -1.96 -14.33 -9.88
N VAL A 132 -1.49 -13.16 -9.49
CA VAL A 132 -1.88 -12.51 -8.24
C VAL A 132 -2.41 -11.12 -8.55
N GLY A 133 -3.62 -10.84 -8.09
CA GLY A 133 -4.22 -9.51 -8.14
C GLY A 133 -3.98 -8.74 -6.84
N PHE A 134 -3.88 -7.42 -6.91
CA PHE A 134 -4.04 -6.57 -5.74
C PHE A 134 -4.74 -5.26 -6.11
N ALA A 135 -5.48 -4.71 -5.18
CA ALA A 135 -6.18 -3.45 -5.35
C ALA A 135 -5.70 -2.42 -4.32
N GLN A 136 -5.21 -1.29 -4.78
CA GLN A 136 -4.99 -0.09 -3.98
C GLN A 136 -6.34 0.60 -3.80
N ILE A 137 -6.80 0.79 -2.58
CA ILE A 137 -8.13 1.32 -2.25
C ILE A 137 -7.98 2.58 -1.43
N ALA A 138 -8.52 3.69 -1.93
CA ALA A 138 -8.53 4.96 -1.23
C ALA A 138 -9.35 4.88 0.07
N GLY A 139 -9.00 5.72 1.03
CA GLY A 139 -9.74 5.87 2.29
C GLY A 139 -10.41 7.23 2.42
N LEU A 140 -10.94 7.54 3.59
CA LEU A 140 -11.64 8.78 3.88
C LEU A 140 -10.76 10.04 3.67
N ILE A 141 -9.50 9.96 4.08
CA ILE A 141 -8.52 11.04 3.97
C ILE A 141 -7.65 10.84 2.72
N ALA A 142 -7.34 9.58 2.39
CA ALA A 142 -6.57 9.17 1.24
C ALA A 142 -7.38 9.33 -0.05
N ARG A 143 -7.10 10.41 -0.78
CA ARG A 143 -7.80 10.71 -2.04
C ARG A 143 -6.88 10.61 -3.26
N ARG A 144 -5.67 10.02 -3.10
CA ARG A 144 -4.74 9.89 -4.22
C ARG A 144 -4.02 8.57 -4.19
N ILE A 145 -4.33 7.75 -5.19
CA ILE A 145 -3.63 6.52 -5.53
C ILE A 145 -2.57 6.87 -6.58
N VAL A 146 -1.33 6.45 -6.35
CA VAL A 146 -0.24 6.60 -7.31
C VAL A 146 0.26 5.22 -7.66
N PHE A 147 0.34 4.92 -8.95
CA PHE A 147 0.90 3.69 -9.48
C PHE A 147 1.96 4.03 -10.52
N TYR A 148 3.15 3.43 -10.42
CA TYR A 148 4.32 3.80 -11.23
C TYR A 148 4.50 2.96 -12.47
N LYS A 149 3.78 1.84 -12.56
CA LYS A 149 3.94 0.84 -13.59
C LYS A 149 2.76 0.84 -14.57
N LYS A 150 2.96 0.23 -15.72
CA LYS A 150 1.93 0.07 -16.76
C LYS A 150 1.85 -1.39 -17.21
N PRO A 151 0.78 -1.80 -17.90
CA PRO A 151 0.71 -3.11 -18.52
C PRO A 151 1.92 -3.38 -19.42
N GLY A 152 2.52 -4.58 -19.29
CA GLY A 152 3.73 -4.99 -19.98
C GLY A 152 5.03 -4.78 -19.20
N ASP A 153 5.03 -3.96 -18.13
CA ASP A 153 6.23 -3.79 -17.31
C ASP A 153 6.51 -5.05 -16.49
N GLN A 154 7.78 -5.41 -16.38
CA GLN A 154 8.27 -6.44 -15.46
C GLN A 154 8.49 -5.86 -14.08
N VAL A 155 8.19 -6.64 -13.04
CA VAL A 155 8.43 -6.29 -11.64
C VAL A 155 9.07 -7.46 -10.90
N ALA A 156 9.99 -7.14 -10.01
CA ALA A 156 10.51 -8.09 -9.04
C ALA A 156 9.57 -8.21 -7.83
N LYS A 157 9.58 -9.35 -7.15
CA LYS A 157 8.87 -9.53 -5.87
C LYS A 157 9.37 -8.51 -4.85
N GLY A 158 8.46 -7.79 -4.19
CA GLY A 158 8.79 -6.74 -3.23
C GLY A 158 9.21 -5.40 -3.85
N GLU A 159 9.26 -5.28 -5.19
CA GLU A 159 9.56 -4.03 -5.88
C GLU A 159 8.51 -2.96 -5.59
N ARG A 160 8.94 -1.70 -5.46
CA ARG A 160 8.06 -0.54 -5.27
C ARG A 160 7.23 -0.27 -6.52
N VAL A 161 5.93 -0.34 -6.41
CA VAL A 161 5.03 -0.18 -7.56
C VAL A 161 4.09 1.01 -7.44
N GLY A 162 3.98 1.62 -6.27
CA GLY A 162 3.10 2.76 -6.05
C GLY A 162 3.01 3.18 -4.59
N LEU A 163 2.08 4.08 -4.30
CA LEU A 163 1.71 4.46 -2.94
C LEU A 163 0.27 4.96 -2.88
N ILE A 164 -0.32 4.93 -1.68
CA ILE A 164 -1.60 5.55 -1.41
C ILE A 164 -1.40 6.59 -0.31
N LYS A 165 -1.81 7.86 -0.53
CA LYS A 165 -1.56 8.94 0.43
C LYS A 165 -2.68 8.99 1.48
N PHE A 166 -2.34 8.80 2.78
CA PHE A 166 -3.18 8.99 4.00
C PHE A 166 -4.34 8.00 4.22
N GLY A 167 -4.09 6.91 4.96
CA GLY A 167 -5.10 5.97 5.46
C GLY A 167 -5.83 5.21 4.35
N SER A 168 -5.51 3.97 4.14
CA SER A 168 -5.90 3.23 2.95
C SER A 168 -6.09 1.74 3.23
N ARG A 169 -6.46 1.00 2.21
CA ARG A 169 -6.57 -0.44 2.24
C ARG A 169 -5.93 -1.03 0.98
N VAL A 170 -5.31 -2.18 1.12
CA VAL A 170 -4.89 -2.99 -0.02
C VAL A 170 -5.54 -4.36 0.11
N ASP A 171 -6.28 -4.76 -0.93
CA ASP A 171 -6.85 -6.09 -1.06
C ASP A 171 -5.96 -6.92 -1.99
N VAL A 172 -5.65 -8.16 -1.61
CA VAL A 172 -4.85 -9.10 -2.40
C VAL A 172 -5.73 -10.27 -2.78
N PHE A 173 -5.74 -10.63 -4.05
CA PHE A 173 -6.54 -11.72 -4.62
C PHE A 173 -5.61 -12.87 -5.02
N LEU A 174 -5.81 -14.01 -4.39
CA LEU A 174 -4.97 -15.19 -4.48
C LEU A 174 -5.81 -16.37 -5.00
N GLY A 175 -5.33 -17.07 -6.01
CA GLY A 175 -5.99 -18.26 -6.56
C GLY A 175 -5.95 -19.49 -5.63
N PRO A 176 -6.60 -20.59 -6.00
CA PRO A 176 -6.67 -21.81 -5.18
C PRO A 176 -5.31 -22.48 -4.99
N GLU A 177 -4.33 -22.18 -5.84
CA GLU A 177 -2.95 -22.66 -5.73
C GLU A 177 -2.18 -22.06 -4.56
N TRP A 178 -2.75 -21.04 -3.89
CA TRP A 178 -2.11 -20.34 -2.78
C TRP A 178 -2.69 -20.78 -1.43
N GLU A 179 -1.81 -21.10 -0.49
CA GLU A 179 -2.14 -21.34 0.91
C GLU A 179 -1.83 -20.08 1.73
N ILE A 180 -2.84 -19.54 2.41
CA ILE A 180 -2.71 -18.33 3.21
C ILE A 180 -1.83 -18.59 4.43
N ALA A 181 -0.81 -17.74 4.64
CA ALA A 181 0.17 -17.88 5.70
C ALA A 181 -0.02 -16.87 6.85
N VAL A 182 -0.99 -15.97 6.74
CA VAL A 182 -1.29 -14.93 7.75
C VAL A 182 -2.66 -15.15 8.39
N LYS A 183 -2.87 -14.51 9.54
CA LYS A 183 -4.12 -14.58 10.29
C LYS A 183 -4.80 -13.21 10.35
N MET A 184 -6.12 -13.21 10.52
CA MET A 184 -6.88 -11.99 10.79
C MET A 184 -6.36 -11.31 12.06
N GLY A 185 -6.16 -10.01 11.99
CA GLY A 185 -5.60 -9.20 13.08
C GLY A 185 -4.08 -9.12 13.10
N GLU A 186 -3.37 -9.92 12.32
CA GLU A 186 -1.92 -9.91 12.22
C GLU A 186 -1.40 -8.62 11.56
N ARG A 187 -0.24 -8.13 12.01
CA ARG A 187 0.48 -7.03 11.37
C ARG A 187 1.45 -7.57 10.33
N VAL A 188 1.42 -6.96 9.17
CA VAL A 188 2.25 -7.33 8.02
C VAL A 188 3.09 -6.15 7.56
N ALA A 189 4.22 -6.44 6.95
CA ALA A 189 5.15 -5.48 6.38
C ALA A 189 5.29 -5.71 4.86
N GLY A 190 5.06 -4.67 4.08
CA GLY A 190 5.13 -4.70 2.63
C GLY A 190 6.49 -5.15 2.10
N GLY A 191 6.49 -6.11 1.18
CA GLY A 191 7.68 -6.66 0.55
C GLY A 191 8.44 -7.70 1.38
N SER A 192 8.08 -7.93 2.66
CA SER A 192 8.83 -8.87 3.52
C SER A 192 7.96 -9.91 4.22
N THR A 193 6.72 -9.59 4.61
CA THR A 193 5.83 -10.60 5.22
C THR A 193 5.26 -11.52 4.15
N ILE A 194 5.38 -12.82 4.34
CA ILE A 194 4.75 -13.83 3.49
C ILE A 194 3.25 -13.84 3.75
N LEU A 195 2.44 -13.47 2.75
CA LEU A 195 0.98 -13.56 2.81
C LEU A 195 0.49 -14.96 2.47
N ALA A 196 1.12 -15.59 1.50
CA ALA A 196 0.73 -16.92 1.04
C ALA A 196 1.93 -17.68 0.49
N ARG A 197 1.84 -19.02 0.56
CA ARG A 197 2.77 -19.98 -0.04
C ARG A 197 2.10 -20.69 -1.18
N ARG A 198 2.80 -20.88 -2.28
CA ARG A 198 2.30 -21.66 -3.40
C ARG A 198 2.33 -23.14 -3.01
N ARG A 199 1.21 -23.84 -3.19
CA ARG A 199 1.15 -25.29 -3.01
C ARG A 199 2.09 -25.96 -4.02
N GLN A 200 2.89 -26.90 -3.54
CA GLN A 200 3.65 -27.76 -4.44
C GLN A 200 2.64 -28.73 -5.07
N ALA A 201 2.69 -28.86 -6.41
CA ALA A 201 1.90 -29.82 -7.15
C ALA A 201 2.41 -31.22 -6.90
#